data_41a03be3d922fd7d69e7c84359e19a92
#
_entry.id   41a03be3d922fd7d69e7c84359e19a92
#
_cell.length_a   1.000
_cell.length_b   1.000
_cell.length_c   1.000
_cell.angle_alpha   90.00
_cell.angle_beta   90.00
_cell.angle_gamma   90.00
#
_symmetry.space_group_name_H-M   'P 1'
#
loop_
_entity.id
_entity.type
_entity.pdbx_description
1 polymer ?
#
loop_
_entity_poly.entity_id
_entity_poly.type
_entity_poly.pdbx_seq_one_letter_code
_entity_poly.pdbx_strand_id
1 'polypeptide(L)'
;MQTQEDLPFNMKGHDKVNDLKKYWIGLISRHRKLDTEIQECYDHYKPDQYIKSLKLNKLHLKQEIEIVRNEVGDLINTISKP
;
A
#
# COMPACT_ATOMS: atom_id res chain seq x y z
N MET A 1 -3.41 22.91 10.85
CA MET A 1 -3.41 21.60 10.24
C MET A 1 -4.80 20.95 10.36
N GLN A 2 -5.23 20.39 9.34
CA GLN A 2 -6.53 19.78 9.28
C GLN A 2 -6.49 18.35 9.81
N THR A 3 -7.43 17.98 10.63
CA THR A 3 -7.50 16.62 11.14
C THR A 3 -8.69 15.90 10.56
N GLN A 4 -8.63 14.59 10.58
CA GLN A 4 -9.73 13.77 10.07
C GLN A 4 -10.98 13.91 10.89
N GLU A 5 -10.84 14.23 12.16
CA GLU A 5 -12.00 14.39 13.03
C GLU A 5 -12.91 15.52 12.61
N ASP A 6 -12.35 16.49 11.89
CA ASP A 6 -13.12 17.64 11.46
C ASP A 6 -14.01 17.35 10.25
N LEU A 7 -13.84 16.21 9.63
CA LEU A 7 -14.65 15.86 8.47
C LEU A 7 -16.09 15.57 8.87
N PRO A 8 -17.04 15.99 8.04
CA PRO A 8 -18.43 15.61 8.28
C PRO A 8 -18.55 14.09 8.29
N PHE A 9 -19.29 13.57 9.24
CA PHE A 9 -19.34 12.12 9.33
C PHE A 9 -20.07 11.46 8.18
N ASN A 10 -20.89 12.18 7.45
CA ASN A 10 -21.55 11.58 6.29
C ASN A 10 -20.56 11.29 5.17
N MET A 11 -19.33 11.81 5.25
CA MET A 11 -18.29 11.51 4.28
C MET A 11 -17.38 10.40 4.71
N LYS A 12 -17.50 9.95 5.92
CA LYS A 12 -16.50 9.05 6.50
C LYS A 12 -16.26 7.81 5.70
N GLY A 13 -17.31 7.13 5.28
CA GLY A 13 -17.14 5.88 4.56
C GLY A 13 -16.45 6.08 3.23
N HIS A 14 -16.95 7.02 2.45
CA HIS A 14 -16.42 7.24 1.10
C HIS A 14 -15.05 7.86 1.13
N ASP A 15 -14.81 8.83 2.01
CA ASP A 15 -13.51 9.43 2.13
C ASP A 15 -12.47 8.42 2.58
N LYS A 16 -12.85 7.58 3.53
CA LYS A 16 -11.91 6.58 4.03
C LYS A 16 -11.55 5.58 2.94
N VAL A 17 -12.53 5.18 2.13
CA VAL A 17 -12.26 4.28 1.01
C VAL A 17 -11.31 4.95 0.02
N ASN A 18 -11.55 6.20 -0.31
CA ASN A 18 -10.69 6.93 -1.23
C ASN A 18 -9.28 7.07 -0.68
N ASP A 19 -9.15 7.39 0.60
CA ASP A 19 -7.84 7.52 1.23
C ASP A 19 -7.10 6.19 1.24
N LEU A 20 -7.80 5.10 1.54
CA LEU A 20 -7.19 3.79 1.54
C LEU A 20 -6.79 3.36 0.14
N LYS A 21 -7.59 3.70 -0.86
CA LYS A 21 -7.23 3.41 -2.25
C LYS A 21 -5.98 4.14 -2.67
N LYS A 22 -5.85 5.40 -2.30
CA LYS A 22 -4.65 6.17 -2.60
C LYS A 22 -3.43 5.58 -1.91
N TYR A 23 -3.59 5.19 -0.67
CA TYR A 23 -2.53 4.56 0.09
C TYR A 23 -2.13 3.24 -0.57
N TRP A 24 -3.11 2.45 -0.98
CA TRP A 24 -2.88 1.18 -1.64
C TRP A 24 -2.11 1.36 -2.94
N ILE A 25 -2.54 2.33 -3.75
CA ILE A 25 -1.84 2.63 -5.00
C ILE A 25 -0.40 3.03 -4.72
N GLY A 26 -0.16 3.82 -3.66
CA GLY A 26 1.19 4.18 -3.27
C GLY A 26 2.04 2.98 -2.88
N LEU A 27 1.44 2.03 -2.18
CA LEU A 27 2.14 0.81 -1.80
C LEU A 27 2.49 -0.03 -3.03
N ILE A 28 1.57 -0.14 -3.97
CA ILE A 28 1.83 -0.88 -5.21
C ILE A 28 2.96 -0.22 -5.98
N SER A 29 2.96 1.09 -6.03
CA SER A 29 4.01 1.84 -6.70
C SER A 29 5.37 1.56 -6.07
N ARG A 30 5.44 1.55 -4.75
CA ARG A 30 6.69 1.23 -4.04
C ARG A 30 7.13 -0.20 -4.30
N HIS A 31 6.18 -1.11 -4.36
CA HIS A 31 6.49 -2.51 -4.64
C HIS A 31 7.13 -2.65 -6.01
N ARG A 32 6.58 -1.98 -7.01
CA ARG A 32 7.15 -2.00 -8.35
C ARG A 32 8.54 -1.38 -8.40
N LYS A 33 8.73 -0.32 -7.63
CA LYS A 33 10.03 0.32 -7.55
C LYS A 33 11.06 -0.60 -6.96
N LEU A 34 10.68 -1.35 -5.93
CA LEU A 34 11.59 -2.33 -5.35
C LEU A 34 11.92 -3.45 -6.32
N ASP A 35 10.95 -3.90 -7.11
CA ASP A 35 11.23 -4.88 -8.15
C ASP A 35 12.31 -4.39 -9.10
N THR A 36 12.19 -3.13 -9.53
CA THR A 36 13.17 -2.54 -10.42
C THR A 36 14.53 -2.45 -9.75
N GLU A 37 14.56 -2.01 -8.49
CA GLU A 37 15.81 -1.91 -7.75
C GLU A 37 16.49 -3.27 -7.59
N ILE A 38 15.72 -4.30 -7.29
CA ILE A 38 16.26 -5.63 -7.14
C ILE A 38 16.87 -6.10 -8.46
N GLN A 39 16.17 -5.86 -9.56
CA GLN A 39 16.67 -6.24 -10.86
C GLN A 39 17.98 -5.52 -11.18
N GLU A 40 18.04 -4.23 -10.89
CA GLU A 40 19.25 -3.45 -11.09
C GLU A 40 20.39 -3.94 -10.23
N CYS A 41 20.09 -4.40 -9.01
CA CYS A 41 21.11 -4.95 -8.14
C CYS A 41 21.75 -6.21 -8.76
N TYR A 42 20.94 -7.07 -9.35
CA TYR A 42 21.47 -8.23 -10.04
C TYR A 42 22.32 -7.82 -11.23
N ASP A 43 21.86 -6.84 -11.99
CA ASP A 43 22.57 -6.36 -13.17
C ASP A 43 23.92 -5.74 -12.81
N HIS A 44 24.02 -5.14 -11.63
CA HIS A 44 25.23 -4.48 -11.17
C HIS A 44 26.01 -5.29 -10.14
N TYR A 45 25.64 -6.54 -9.94
CA TYR A 45 26.37 -7.46 -9.06
C TYR A 45 26.50 -6.91 -7.62
N LYS A 46 25.40 -6.40 -7.09
CA LYS A 46 25.40 -5.91 -5.72
C LYS A 46 25.51 -7.08 -4.73
N PRO A 47 26.01 -6.82 -3.50
CA PRO A 47 26.14 -7.88 -2.52
C PRO A 47 24.82 -8.55 -2.20
N ASP A 48 24.89 -9.84 -1.90
CA ASP A 48 23.70 -10.63 -1.55
C ASP A 48 22.93 -10.04 -0.38
N GLN A 49 23.62 -9.54 0.62
CA GLN A 49 22.96 -8.96 1.78
C GLN A 49 22.08 -7.77 1.42
N TYR A 50 22.57 -6.95 0.50
CA TYR A 50 21.81 -5.82 0.04
C TYR A 50 20.54 -6.25 -0.69
N ILE A 51 20.69 -7.24 -1.57
CA ILE A 51 19.55 -7.79 -2.31
C ILE A 51 18.55 -8.44 -1.36
N LYS A 52 19.03 -9.16 -0.35
CA LYS A 52 18.15 -9.77 0.64
C LYS A 52 17.33 -8.73 1.40
N SER A 53 17.96 -7.60 1.75
CA SER A 53 17.25 -6.52 2.41
C SER A 53 16.13 -5.97 1.55
N LEU A 54 16.41 -5.77 0.27
CA LEU A 54 15.39 -5.28 -0.66
C LEU A 54 14.26 -6.28 -0.82
N LYS A 55 14.58 -7.56 -0.89
CA LYS A 55 13.56 -8.59 -1.01
C LYS A 55 12.68 -8.66 0.23
N LEU A 56 13.27 -8.47 1.40
CA LEU A 56 12.52 -8.44 2.65
C LEU A 56 11.58 -7.24 2.67
N ASN A 57 12.06 -6.08 2.26
CA ASN A 57 11.21 -4.89 2.17
C ASN A 57 10.06 -5.12 1.20
N LYS A 58 10.33 -5.77 0.08
CA LYS A 58 9.31 -6.09 -0.89
C LYS A 58 8.25 -7.01 -0.31
N LEU A 59 8.67 -8.01 0.47
CA LEU A 59 7.75 -8.91 1.12
C LEU A 59 6.85 -8.18 2.11
N HIS A 60 7.41 -7.28 2.90
CA HIS A 60 6.63 -6.49 3.85
C HIS A 60 5.61 -5.61 3.13
N LEU A 61 6.03 -4.99 2.03
CA LEU A 61 5.11 -4.19 1.23
C LEU A 61 3.98 -5.02 0.66
N LYS A 62 4.30 -6.22 0.19
CA LYS A 62 3.28 -7.10 -0.36
C LYS A 62 2.25 -7.46 0.70
N GLN A 63 2.71 -7.75 1.92
CA GLN A 63 1.81 -8.06 3.02
C GLN A 63 0.91 -6.87 3.34
N GLU A 64 1.50 -5.69 3.39
CA GLU A 64 0.73 -4.48 3.68
C GLU A 64 -0.27 -4.20 2.57
N ILE A 65 0.11 -4.40 1.32
CA ILE A 65 -0.80 -4.23 0.20
C ILE A 65 -2.02 -5.11 0.35
N GLU A 66 -1.82 -6.36 0.76
CA GLU A 66 -2.93 -7.28 0.93
C GLU A 66 -3.83 -6.91 2.09
N ILE A 67 -3.23 -6.45 3.18
CA ILE A 67 -4.01 -6.00 4.34
C ILE A 67 -4.89 -4.82 3.94
N VAL A 68 -4.31 -3.84 3.29
CA VAL A 68 -5.07 -2.65 2.89
C VAL A 68 -6.12 -3.01 1.85
N ARG A 69 -5.80 -3.88 0.94
CA ARG A 69 -6.76 -4.35 -0.06
C ARG A 69 -7.99 -4.96 0.61
N ASN A 70 -7.75 -5.78 1.63
CA ASN A 70 -8.85 -6.40 2.36
C ASN A 70 -9.67 -5.36 3.10
N GLU A 71 -9.03 -4.36 3.69
CA GLU A 71 -9.74 -3.28 4.35
C GLU A 71 -10.62 -2.50 3.39
N VAL A 72 -10.08 -2.20 2.21
CA VAL A 72 -10.86 -1.50 1.20
C VAL A 72 -12.07 -2.33 0.78
N GLY A 73 -11.86 -3.63 0.58
CA GLY A 73 -12.95 -4.52 0.23
C GLY A 73 -14.03 -4.56 1.29
N ASP A 74 -13.63 -4.64 2.55
CA ASP A 74 -14.59 -4.66 3.64
C ASP A 74 -15.38 -3.36 3.73
N LEU A 75 -14.71 -2.23 3.55
CA LEU A 75 -15.38 -0.94 3.59
C LEU A 75 -16.36 -0.79 2.45
N ILE A 76 -15.97 -1.21 1.26
CA ILE A 76 -16.85 -1.15 0.10
C ILE A 76 -18.08 -2.01 0.34
N ASN A 77 -17.90 -3.22 0.87
CA ASN A 77 -19.02 -4.08 1.18
C ASN A 77 -19.96 -3.45 2.21
N THR A 78 -19.38 -2.83 3.22
CA THR A 78 -20.19 -2.18 4.26
C THR A 78 -21.00 -1.03 3.69
N ILE A 79 -20.38 -0.23 2.83
CA ILE A 79 -21.05 0.93 2.23
C ILE A 79 -22.11 0.48 1.23
N SER A 80 -21.85 -0.58 0.49
CA SER A 80 -22.76 -1.06 -0.55
C SER A 80 -23.98 -1.78 -0.01
N LYS A 81 -23.91 -2.27 1.20
CA LYS A 81 -25.05 -2.99 1.76
C LYS A 81 -26.13 -2.02 2.22
N PRO A 82 -27.39 -2.37 1.96
CA PRO A 82 -28.51 -1.54 2.38
C PRO A 82 -28.61 -1.44 3.88
#